data_a8e41176b9df20089060be747366223d
#
_entry.id   a8e41176b9df20089060be747366223d
#
_cell.length_a   1.000
_cell.length_b   1.000
_cell.length_c   1.000
_cell.angle_alpha   90.00
_cell.angle_beta   90.00
_cell.angle_gamma   90.00
#
_symmetry.space_group_name_H-M   'P 1'
#
loop_
_entity.id
_entity.type
_entity.pdbx_description
1 polymer ?
#
loop_
_entity_poly.entity_id
_entity_poly.type
_entity_poly.pdbx_seq_one_letter_code
_entity_poly.pdbx_strand_id
1 'polypeptide(L)'
;MKDWNNIKTRDSWEIFKIMGEFVEGFETMSRIGPCVSIFGSARTKPENKYYQLAEEVAYLLTKQKFGVITGGGPGIMEAGNKGAKRGGGKSVGLNIVLPFEQEANPYIDSDKIINFDYFFVRKVMFIKYAQGFIVLPGGFGTLDEMFEALTLIQTEKSGKFPVILIGKSFWTGLIDLSLIHI
;
A
#
# COMPACT_ATOMS: atom_id res chain seq x y z
N MET A 1 10.24 -33.31 -8.60
CA MET A 1 8.82 -33.71 -8.53
C MET A 1 8.27 -33.21 -7.18
N LYS A 2 7.13 -32.50 -7.13
CA LYS A 2 6.54 -32.04 -5.86
C LYS A 2 5.98 -33.26 -5.11
N ASP A 3 6.33 -33.38 -3.83
CA ASP A 3 5.76 -34.43 -2.96
C ASP A 3 4.38 -34.00 -2.46
N TRP A 4 3.34 -34.51 -3.07
CA TRP A 4 1.95 -34.13 -2.79
C TRP A 4 1.47 -34.46 -1.36
N ASN A 5 2.08 -35.45 -0.70
CA ASN A 5 1.71 -35.80 0.67
C ASN A 5 2.24 -34.79 1.67
N ASN A 6 3.45 -34.28 1.44
CA ASN A 6 4.01 -33.19 2.24
C ASN A 6 3.29 -31.84 2.00
N ILE A 7 2.76 -31.61 0.79
CA ILE A 7 1.98 -30.41 0.47
C ILE A 7 0.73 -30.33 1.35
N LYS A 8 -0.07 -31.40 1.43
CA LYS A 8 -1.33 -31.40 2.19
C LYS A 8 -1.16 -31.02 3.68
N THR A 9 -0.12 -31.52 4.32
CA THR A 9 0.14 -31.22 5.74
C THR A 9 0.60 -29.77 5.92
N ARG A 10 1.39 -29.24 4.99
CA ARG A 10 1.85 -27.85 5.01
C ARG A 10 0.71 -26.87 4.76
N ASP A 11 -0.17 -27.17 3.80
CA ASP A 11 -1.31 -26.33 3.45
C ASP A 11 -2.25 -26.09 4.63
N SER A 12 -2.47 -27.09 5.48
CA SER A 12 -3.32 -26.94 6.67
C SER A 12 -2.74 -25.93 7.68
N TRP A 13 -1.43 -25.96 7.90
CA TRP A 13 -0.76 -24.99 8.78
C TRP A 13 -0.67 -23.59 8.16
N GLU A 14 -0.54 -23.52 6.84
CA GLU A 14 -0.49 -22.28 6.10
C GLU A 14 -1.81 -21.50 6.21
N ILE A 15 -2.96 -22.19 6.17
CA ILE A 15 -4.27 -21.59 6.38
C ILE A 15 -4.34 -20.89 7.74
N PHE A 16 -3.85 -21.50 8.82
CA PHE A 16 -3.84 -20.86 10.15
C PHE A 16 -2.96 -19.62 10.21
N LYS A 17 -1.82 -19.60 9.53
CA LYS A 17 -0.97 -18.42 9.43
C LYS A 17 -1.67 -17.29 8.66
N ILE A 18 -2.29 -17.60 7.52
CA ILE A 18 -3.07 -16.64 6.73
C ILE A 18 -4.20 -16.04 7.57
N MET A 19 -4.95 -16.88 8.30
CA MET A 19 -6.00 -16.41 9.20
C MET A 19 -5.45 -15.51 10.30
N GLY A 20 -4.31 -15.86 10.89
CA GLY A 20 -3.62 -15.04 11.90
C GLY A 20 -3.30 -13.64 11.38
N GLU A 21 -2.74 -13.53 10.18
CA GLU A 21 -2.44 -12.23 9.57
C GLU A 21 -3.70 -11.40 9.28
N PHE A 22 -4.80 -12.05 8.86
CA PHE A 22 -6.08 -11.35 8.72
C PHE A 22 -6.59 -10.80 10.05
N VAL A 23 -6.54 -11.61 11.10
CA VAL A 23 -7.00 -11.19 12.45
C VAL A 23 -6.17 -10.01 12.95
N GLU A 24 -4.84 -10.10 12.91
CA GLU A 24 -3.93 -9.03 13.32
C GLU A 24 -4.13 -7.76 12.50
N GLY A 25 -4.22 -7.90 11.17
CA GLY A 25 -4.44 -6.79 10.25
C GLY A 25 -5.77 -6.09 10.52
N PHE A 26 -6.87 -6.84 10.66
CA PHE A 26 -8.18 -6.25 10.94
C PHE A 26 -8.22 -5.60 12.33
N GLU A 27 -7.66 -6.24 13.34
CA GLU A 27 -7.65 -5.67 14.69
C GLU A 27 -6.88 -4.36 14.75
N THR A 28 -5.69 -4.31 14.17
CA THR A 28 -4.85 -3.11 14.15
C THR A 28 -5.48 -2.01 13.32
N MET A 29 -5.86 -2.31 12.08
CA MET A 29 -6.37 -1.31 11.13
C MET A 29 -7.71 -0.73 11.55
N SER A 30 -8.59 -1.50 12.21
CA SER A 30 -9.90 -1.02 12.66
C SER A 30 -9.82 0.14 13.67
N ARG A 31 -8.70 0.27 14.38
CA ARG A 31 -8.46 1.30 15.40
C ARG A 31 -7.83 2.58 14.84
N ILE A 32 -7.37 2.55 13.57
CA ILE A 32 -6.61 3.66 13.00
C ILE A 32 -7.53 4.79 12.51
N GLY A 33 -8.69 4.47 11.95
CA GLY A 33 -9.62 5.46 11.39
C GLY A 33 -9.30 5.78 9.93
N PRO A 34 -9.84 6.89 9.37
CA PRO A 34 -9.77 7.16 7.93
C PRO A 34 -8.33 7.45 7.48
N CYS A 35 -7.89 6.74 6.44
CA CYS A 35 -6.56 6.87 5.85
C CYS A 35 -6.63 6.93 4.33
N VAL A 36 -5.57 7.47 3.71
CA VAL A 36 -5.32 7.41 2.27
C VAL A 36 -4.06 6.61 2.01
N SER A 37 -4.11 5.70 1.06
CA SER A 37 -2.93 4.89 0.67
C SER A 37 -2.11 5.62 -0.38
N ILE A 38 -0.79 5.65 -0.20
CA ILE A 38 0.17 6.23 -1.14
C ILE A 38 1.09 5.15 -1.67
N PHE A 39 1.11 5.00 -3.00
CA PHE A 39 1.94 4.05 -3.72
C PHE A 39 2.91 4.74 -4.67
N GLY A 40 4.06 4.13 -4.88
CA GLY A 40 5.06 4.58 -5.83
C GLY A 40 6.36 3.81 -5.70
N SER A 41 7.37 4.22 -6.47
CA SER A 41 8.64 3.53 -6.53
C SER A 41 9.42 3.56 -5.20
N ALA A 42 9.86 2.40 -4.75
CA ALA A 42 10.79 2.25 -3.62
C ALA A 42 12.21 2.80 -3.92
N ARG A 43 12.53 3.09 -5.20
CA ARG A 43 13.85 3.54 -5.65
C ARG A 43 13.94 5.06 -5.81
N THR A 44 12.87 5.79 -5.56
CA THR A 44 12.83 7.26 -5.69
C THR A 44 13.66 7.88 -4.57
N LYS A 45 14.67 8.66 -4.93
CA LYS A 45 15.56 9.33 -3.97
C LYS A 45 14.93 10.61 -3.43
N PRO A 46 15.35 11.09 -2.23
CA PRO A 46 14.80 12.29 -1.60
C PRO A 46 14.89 13.58 -2.43
N GLU A 47 15.89 13.69 -3.31
CA GLU A 47 16.09 14.85 -4.18
C GLU A 47 15.11 14.88 -5.37
N ASN A 48 14.44 13.77 -5.63
CA ASN A 48 13.50 13.66 -6.74
C ASN A 48 12.21 14.43 -6.44
N LYS A 49 11.71 15.15 -7.44
CA LYS A 49 10.47 15.92 -7.34
C LYS A 49 9.26 15.09 -6.87
N TYR A 50 9.18 13.81 -7.23
CA TYR A 50 8.09 12.95 -6.82
C TYR A 50 8.17 12.52 -5.35
N TYR A 51 9.37 12.41 -4.80
CA TYR A 51 9.56 12.18 -3.36
C TYR A 51 9.05 13.39 -2.56
N GLN A 52 9.50 14.59 -2.94
CA GLN A 52 9.10 15.84 -2.29
C GLN A 52 7.59 16.06 -2.40
N LEU A 53 7.01 15.76 -3.57
CA LEU A 53 5.57 15.87 -3.78
C LEU A 53 4.78 14.86 -2.95
N ALA A 54 5.26 13.61 -2.84
CA ALA A 54 4.63 12.59 -1.98
C ALA A 54 4.64 13.01 -0.50
N GLU A 55 5.77 13.55 -0.02
CA GLU A 55 5.89 14.09 1.34
C GLU A 55 4.90 15.25 1.58
N GLU A 56 4.80 16.20 0.64
CA GLU A 56 3.90 17.33 0.77
C GLU A 56 2.42 16.92 0.72
N VAL A 57 2.05 16.04 -0.20
CA VAL A 57 0.70 15.48 -0.30
C VAL A 57 0.31 14.77 1.00
N ALA A 58 1.19 13.94 1.54
CA ALA A 58 0.96 13.25 2.81
C ALA A 58 0.77 14.24 3.97
N TYR A 59 1.60 15.28 4.03
CA TYR A 59 1.43 16.37 5.00
C TYR A 59 0.07 17.05 4.88
N LEU A 60 -0.38 17.39 3.67
CA LEU A 60 -1.67 18.03 3.45
C LEU A 60 -2.85 17.11 3.81
N LEU A 61 -2.76 15.80 3.55
CA LEU A 61 -3.75 14.83 3.98
C LEU A 61 -3.95 14.84 5.50
N THR A 62 -2.87 14.93 6.26
CA THR A 62 -2.98 14.98 7.73
C THR A 62 -3.66 16.25 8.23
N LYS A 63 -3.51 17.39 7.53
CA LYS A 63 -4.23 18.62 7.84
C LYS A 63 -5.74 18.47 7.61
N GLN A 64 -6.15 17.54 6.76
CA GLN A 64 -7.54 17.14 6.55
C GLN A 64 -7.96 15.97 7.46
N LYS A 65 -7.16 15.62 8.48
CA LYS A 65 -7.40 14.56 9.45
C LYS A 65 -7.38 13.14 8.89
N PHE A 66 -6.81 12.93 7.70
CA PHE A 66 -6.52 11.60 7.18
C PHE A 66 -5.18 11.09 7.70
N GLY A 67 -5.12 9.81 8.03
CA GLY A 67 -3.86 9.08 8.16
C GLY A 67 -3.30 8.71 6.78
N VAL A 68 -2.07 8.26 6.75
CA VAL A 68 -1.40 7.79 5.53
C VAL A 68 -0.98 6.33 5.70
N ILE A 69 -1.38 5.50 4.75
CA ILE A 69 -0.95 4.10 4.66
C ILE A 69 0.05 3.98 3.51
N THR A 70 1.16 3.30 3.75
CA THR A 70 2.12 2.92 2.72
C THR A 70 2.54 1.45 2.90
N GLY A 71 3.33 0.93 1.96
CA GLY A 71 3.95 -0.40 2.10
C GLY A 71 5.14 -0.45 3.06
N GLY A 72 5.43 0.63 3.78
CA GLY A 72 6.46 0.67 4.82
C GLY A 72 7.91 0.74 4.35
N GLY A 73 8.17 0.58 3.05
CA GLY A 73 9.52 0.57 2.49
C GLY A 73 10.09 1.97 2.20
N PRO A 74 11.22 2.03 1.49
CA PRO A 74 11.89 3.29 1.12
C PRO A 74 11.19 4.03 -0.03
N GLY A 75 11.77 5.13 -0.47
CA GLY A 75 11.35 5.92 -1.62
C GLY A 75 10.02 6.64 -1.41
N ILE A 76 9.05 6.46 -2.30
CA ILE A 76 7.74 7.12 -2.20
C ILE A 76 7.00 6.72 -0.92
N MET A 77 7.14 5.48 -0.47
CA MET A 77 6.51 5.01 0.77
C MET A 77 7.07 5.77 1.98
N GLU A 78 8.40 5.88 2.04
CA GLU A 78 9.08 6.68 3.08
C GLU A 78 8.65 8.15 3.02
N ALA A 79 8.59 8.75 1.84
CA ALA A 79 8.14 10.13 1.67
C ALA A 79 6.73 10.35 2.22
N GLY A 80 5.81 9.41 1.93
CA GLY A 80 4.45 9.43 2.45
C GLY A 80 4.40 9.37 3.98
N ASN A 81 5.12 8.43 4.58
CA ASN A 81 5.20 8.30 6.04
C ASN A 81 5.85 9.52 6.69
N LYS A 82 6.92 10.06 6.08
CA LYS A 82 7.61 11.27 6.55
C LYS A 82 6.69 12.49 6.53
N GLY A 83 5.92 12.67 5.46
CA GLY A 83 4.94 13.74 5.37
C GLY A 83 3.83 13.61 6.41
N ALA A 84 3.33 12.40 6.65
CA ALA A 84 2.35 12.12 7.69
C ALA A 84 2.88 12.48 9.09
N LYS A 85 4.10 12.04 9.39
CA LYS A 85 4.78 12.34 10.67
C LYS A 85 4.99 13.84 10.85
N ARG A 86 5.47 14.53 9.82
CA ARG A 86 5.65 16.00 9.82
C ARG A 86 4.36 16.74 10.10
N GLY A 87 3.24 16.25 9.59
CA GLY A 87 1.91 16.82 9.79
C GLY A 87 1.26 16.52 11.13
N GLY A 88 1.86 15.63 11.95
CA GLY A 88 1.31 15.13 13.21
C GLY A 88 0.14 14.18 13.02
N GLY A 89 0.01 13.57 11.84
CA GLY A 89 -1.02 12.58 11.53
C GLY A 89 -0.55 11.15 11.73
N LYS A 90 -1.48 10.22 11.54
CA LYS A 90 -1.20 8.78 11.66
C LYS A 90 -0.37 8.30 10.47
N SER A 91 0.73 7.62 10.76
CA SER A 91 1.67 7.07 9.78
C SER A 91 1.69 5.55 9.88
N VAL A 92 1.12 4.88 8.89
CA VAL A 92 0.87 3.42 8.89
C VAL A 92 1.77 2.75 7.87
N GLY A 93 2.35 1.62 8.23
CA GLY A 93 3.15 0.78 7.35
C GLY A 93 2.57 -0.64 7.26
N LEU A 94 2.13 -1.04 6.09
CA LEU A 94 1.77 -2.44 5.79
C LEU A 94 2.96 -3.10 5.10
N ASN A 95 3.88 -3.59 5.89
CA ASN A 95 5.14 -4.15 5.40
C ASN A 95 4.96 -5.57 4.87
N ILE A 96 5.81 -5.99 3.94
CA ILE A 96 5.88 -7.37 3.46
C ILE A 96 7.24 -7.94 3.84
N VAL A 97 7.24 -9.12 4.43
CA VAL A 97 8.48 -9.81 4.77
C VAL A 97 9.07 -10.38 3.47
N LEU A 98 10.27 -9.90 3.12
CA LEU A 98 11.00 -10.36 1.92
C LEU A 98 12.21 -11.19 2.32
N PRO A 99 12.68 -12.12 1.47
CA PRO A 99 13.86 -12.95 1.74
C PRO A 99 15.17 -12.17 1.90
N PHE A 100 15.21 -10.92 1.45
CA PHE A 100 16.31 -9.96 1.63
C PHE A 100 15.81 -8.89 2.60
N GLU A 101 16.63 -8.57 3.59
CA GLU A 101 16.30 -7.58 4.63
C GLU A 101 15.86 -6.26 3.99
N GLN A 102 14.62 -5.89 4.27
CA GLN A 102 14.10 -4.57 4.00
C GLN A 102 13.51 -4.06 5.31
N GLU A 103 14.26 -3.23 6.01
CA GLU A 103 13.77 -2.56 7.20
C GLU A 103 12.64 -1.59 6.84
N ALA A 104 11.66 -1.51 7.71
CA ALA A 104 10.62 -0.50 7.60
C ALA A 104 11.22 0.90 7.77
N ASN A 105 10.69 1.87 7.02
CA ASN A 105 11.19 3.23 7.12
C ASN A 105 10.90 3.84 8.52
N PRO A 106 11.75 4.76 9.02
CA PRO A 106 11.72 5.24 10.40
C PRO A 106 10.56 6.21 10.70
N TYR A 107 9.74 6.54 9.72
CA TYR A 107 8.65 7.50 9.87
C TYR A 107 7.29 6.85 10.14
N ILE A 108 7.23 5.54 10.26
CA ILE A 108 6.02 4.82 10.65
C ILE A 108 5.84 4.90 12.16
N ASP A 109 4.60 5.03 12.63
CA ASP A 109 4.30 4.95 14.05
C ASP A 109 4.52 3.51 14.53
N SER A 110 5.26 3.33 15.62
CA SER A 110 5.70 2.01 16.10
C SER A 110 4.57 1.05 16.42
N ASP A 111 3.39 1.58 16.78
CA ASP A 111 2.17 0.84 17.05
C ASP A 111 1.29 0.63 15.80
N LYS A 112 1.74 1.07 14.62
CA LYS A 112 1.00 1.02 13.34
C LYS A 112 1.81 0.40 12.21
N ILE A 113 2.81 -0.39 12.55
CA ILE A 113 3.53 -1.24 11.61
C ILE A 113 2.97 -2.65 11.69
N ILE A 114 2.58 -3.20 10.55
CA ILE A 114 2.08 -4.57 10.43
C ILE A 114 2.94 -5.28 9.39
N ASN A 115 3.47 -6.44 9.75
CA ASN A 115 4.29 -7.26 8.86
C ASN A 115 3.46 -8.43 8.32
N PHE A 116 3.46 -8.61 7.01
CA PHE A 116 2.74 -9.67 6.32
C PHE A 116 3.73 -10.60 5.61
N ASP A 117 3.50 -11.90 5.70
CA ASP A 117 4.17 -12.90 4.85
C ASP A 117 3.44 -13.08 3.52
N TYR A 118 2.13 -12.78 3.49
CA TYR A 118 1.29 -12.99 2.32
C TYR A 118 0.85 -11.68 1.65
N PHE A 119 1.23 -11.50 0.38
CA PHE A 119 0.87 -10.31 -0.39
C PHE A 119 -0.63 -10.06 -0.47
N PHE A 120 -1.43 -11.11 -0.67
CA PHE A 120 -2.89 -10.97 -0.82
C PHE A 120 -3.58 -10.54 0.47
N VAL A 121 -3.09 -10.93 1.65
CA VAL A 121 -3.62 -10.45 2.93
C VAL A 121 -3.38 -8.95 3.06
N ARG A 122 -2.15 -8.52 2.79
CA ARG A 122 -1.77 -7.11 2.80
C ARG A 122 -2.62 -6.27 1.84
N LYS A 123 -2.87 -6.75 0.63
CA LYS A 123 -3.71 -6.09 -0.36
C LYS A 123 -5.13 -5.83 0.13
N VAL A 124 -5.73 -6.81 0.81
CA VAL A 124 -7.05 -6.63 1.43
C VAL A 124 -7.04 -5.47 2.42
N MET A 125 -5.98 -5.32 3.23
CA MET A 125 -5.86 -4.22 4.19
C MET A 125 -5.78 -2.86 3.50
N PHE A 126 -4.98 -2.74 2.42
CA PHE A 126 -4.91 -1.50 1.64
C PHE A 126 -6.27 -1.05 1.13
N ILE A 127 -7.03 -1.97 0.55
CA ILE A 127 -8.32 -1.64 -0.09
C ILE A 127 -9.39 -1.37 0.97
N LYS A 128 -9.48 -2.23 1.98
CA LYS A 128 -10.54 -2.15 2.99
C LYS A 128 -10.47 -0.88 3.84
N TYR A 129 -9.27 -0.38 4.16
CA TYR A 129 -9.08 0.71 5.11
C TYR A 129 -8.70 2.04 4.48
N ALA A 130 -8.47 2.09 3.17
CA ALA A 130 -8.23 3.34 2.47
C ALA A 130 -9.53 4.01 2.02
N GLN A 131 -9.55 5.34 2.16
CA GLN A 131 -10.60 6.20 1.61
C GLN A 131 -10.29 6.66 0.18
N GLY A 132 -9.10 6.38 -0.30
CA GLY A 132 -8.62 6.69 -1.63
C GLY A 132 -7.16 6.28 -1.83
N PHE A 133 -6.76 6.20 -3.08
CA PHE A 133 -5.39 5.87 -3.48
C PHE A 133 -4.74 7.05 -4.18
N ILE A 134 -3.51 7.34 -3.83
CA ILE A 134 -2.62 8.27 -4.52
C ILE A 134 -1.45 7.48 -5.05
N VAL A 135 -1.28 7.48 -6.37
CA VAL A 135 -0.31 6.64 -7.07
C VAL A 135 0.68 7.53 -7.81
N LEU A 136 1.93 7.48 -7.38
CA LEU A 136 3.05 8.16 -8.02
C LEU A 136 3.79 7.18 -8.96
N PRO A 137 4.68 7.67 -9.84
CA PRO A 137 5.45 6.80 -10.72
C PRO A 137 6.13 5.65 -9.98
N GLY A 138 5.96 4.43 -10.49
CA GLY A 138 6.50 3.24 -9.85
C GLY A 138 6.57 2.03 -10.80
N GLY A 139 7.08 0.93 -10.29
CA GLY A 139 7.23 -0.33 -11.02
C GLY A 139 6.06 -1.29 -10.81
N PHE A 140 6.34 -2.58 -10.99
CA PHE A 140 5.33 -3.65 -10.94
C PHE A 140 4.53 -3.68 -9.64
N GLY A 141 5.15 -3.52 -8.47
CA GLY A 141 4.43 -3.52 -7.21
C GLY A 141 3.44 -2.34 -7.09
N THR A 142 3.79 -1.17 -7.65
CA THR A 142 2.89 -0.01 -7.70
C THR A 142 1.71 -0.26 -8.64
N LEU A 143 1.98 -0.85 -9.81
CA LEU A 143 0.96 -1.21 -10.79
C LEU A 143 0.04 -2.30 -10.27
N ASP A 144 0.57 -3.30 -9.60
CA ASP A 144 -0.16 -4.41 -9.02
C ASP A 144 -1.24 -3.93 -8.02
N GLU A 145 -0.88 -3.07 -7.08
CA GLU A 145 -1.84 -2.49 -6.13
C GLU A 145 -2.87 -1.58 -6.83
N MET A 146 -2.43 -0.78 -7.80
CA MET A 146 -3.31 0.12 -8.54
C MET A 146 -4.34 -0.66 -9.37
N PHE A 147 -3.91 -1.67 -10.12
CA PHE A 147 -4.81 -2.45 -10.99
C PHE A 147 -5.78 -3.29 -10.19
N GLU A 148 -5.39 -3.82 -9.05
CA GLU A 148 -6.33 -4.52 -8.17
C GLU A 148 -7.43 -3.58 -7.68
N ALA A 149 -7.07 -2.38 -7.20
CA ALA A 149 -8.05 -1.38 -6.78
C ALA A 149 -9.01 -1.01 -7.91
N LEU A 150 -8.49 -0.73 -9.11
CA LEU A 150 -9.30 -0.40 -10.27
C LEU A 150 -10.23 -1.55 -10.67
N THR A 151 -9.74 -2.79 -10.64
CA THR A 151 -10.54 -3.98 -10.95
C THR A 151 -11.67 -4.17 -9.95
N LEU A 152 -11.41 -3.99 -8.65
CA LEU A 152 -12.44 -4.12 -7.61
C LEU A 152 -13.49 -3.00 -7.69
N ILE A 153 -13.11 -1.79 -8.07
CA ILE A 153 -14.04 -0.69 -8.34
C ILE A 153 -14.89 -1.01 -9.58
N GLN A 154 -14.25 -1.43 -10.68
CA GLN A 154 -14.92 -1.76 -11.94
C GLN A 154 -15.93 -2.91 -11.77
N THR A 155 -15.60 -3.92 -10.98
CA THR A 155 -16.45 -5.10 -10.74
C THR A 155 -17.43 -4.90 -9.58
N GLU A 156 -17.50 -3.70 -9.00
CA GLU A 156 -18.38 -3.37 -7.87
C GLU A 156 -18.14 -4.24 -6.62
N LYS A 157 -16.97 -4.85 -6.50
CA LYS A 157 -16.57 -5.64 -5.32
C LYS A 157 -16.12 -4.77 -4.15
N SER A 158 -15.72 -3.52 -4.43
CA SER A 158 -15.49 -2.48 -3.43
C SER A 158 -16.37 -1.27 -3.74
N GLY A 159 -16.62 -0.43 -2.73
CA GLY A 159 -17.24 0.87 -2.95
C GLY A 159 -16.40 1.75 -3.87
N LYS A 160 -17.01 2.74 -4.51
CA LYS A 160 -16.28 3.74 -5.32
C LYS A 160 -15.44 4.61 -4.40
N PHE A 161 -14.13 4.68 -4.64
CA PHE A 161 -13.21 5.59 -3.98
C PHE A 161 -12.23 6.19 -5.00
N PRO A 162 -11.70 7.39 -4.76
CA PRO A 162 -10.82 8.06 -5.71
C PRO A 162 -9.47 7.34 -5.85
N VAL A 163 -9.03 7.15 -7.08
CA VAL A 163 -7.66 6.73 -7.44
C VAL A 163 -7.02 7.88 -8.21
N ILE A 164 -6.05 8.55 -7.59
CA ILE A 164 -5.41 9.76 -8.12
C ILE A 164 -4.01 9.41 -8.61
N LEU A 165 -3.78 9.58 -9.92
CA LEU A 165 -2.49 9.35 -10.56
C LEU A 165 -1.68 10.65 -10.60
N ILE A 166 -0.52 10.68 -9.97
CA ILE A 166 0.38 11.83 -9.98
C ILE A 166 1.53 11.58 -10.96
N GLY A 167 1.78 12.53 -11.85
CA GLY A 167 2.82 12.42 -12.86
C GLY A 167 2.26 12.14 -14.26
N LYS A 168 1.53 13.11 -14.82
CA LYS A 168 0.85 12.99 -16.12
C LYS A 168 1.72 12.35 -17.21
N SER A 169 2.96 12.81 -17.38
CA SER A 169 3.86 12.29 -18.41
C SER A 169 4.20 10.79 -18.25
N PHE A 170 4.18 10.29 -17.02
CA PHE A 170 4.42 8.86 -16.76
C PHE A 170 3.18 8.02 -17.06
N TRP A 171 2.00 8.52 -16.71
CA TRP A 171 0.76 7.75 -16.79
C TRP A 171 0.03 7.85 -18.14
N THR A 172 0.35 8.84 -19.00
CA THR A 172 -0.36 9.06 -20.27
C THR A 172 -0.44 7.79 -21.12
N GLY A 173 0.67 7.09 -21.35
CA GLY A 173 0.66 5.89 -22.18
C GLY A 173 -0.18 4.75 -21.60
N LEU A 174 -0.24 4.61 -20.28
CA LEU A 174 -1.10 3.63 -19.64
C LEU A 174 -2.58 4.02 -19.75
N ILE A 175 -2.90 5.29 -19.58
CA ILE A 175 -4.28 5.79 -19.72
C ILE A 175 -4.75 5.60 -21.17
N ASP A 176 -3.94 5.98 -22.14
CA ASP A 176 -4.26 5.80 -23.56
C ASP A 176 -4.50 4.33 -23.91
N LEU A 177 -3.65 3.43 -23.38
CA LEU A 177 -3.82 1.99 -23.55
C LEU A 177 -5.13 1.49 -22.91
N SER A 178 -5.47 1.96 -21.72
CA SER A 178 -6.67 1.52 -21.00
C SER A 178 -7.96 1.99 -21.67
N LEU A 179 -7.96 3.17 -22.28
CA LEU A 179 -9.13 3.73 -22.96
C LEU A 179 -9.48 3.01 -24.26
N ILE A 180 -8.55 2.27 -24.87
CA ILE A 180 -8.82 1.45 -26.05
C ILE A 180 -9.81 0.31 -25.73
N HIS A 181 -9.90 -0.10 -24.48
CA HIS A 181 -10.71 -1.25 -24.04
C HIS A 181 -11.99 -0.86 -23.30
N ILE A 182 -12.27 0.42 -23.17
CA ILE A 182 -13.49 0.96 -22.57
C ILE A 182 -14.40 1.52 -23.66
#